data_11f85052e471e63b05869257c15c0f3a
#
_entry.id   11f85052e471e63b05869257c15c0f3a
#
_cell.length_a   1.000
_cell.length_b   1.000
_cell.length_c   1.000
_cell.angle_alpha   90.00
_cell.angle_beta   90.00
_cell.angle_gamma   90.00
#
_symmetry.space_group_name_H-M   'P 1'
#
loop_
_entity.id
_entity.type
_entity.pdbx_description
1 polymer ?
#
loop_
_entity_poly.entity_id
_entity_poly.type
_entity_poly.pdbx_seq_one_letter_code
_entity_poly.pdbx_strand_id
1 'polypeptide(L)'
;MMKFIHKLTIVLALGGICGLAACSDDDQGFLKRNLREMSFSYVESSNTFTIRATGDWYISDVPDSREWTGAYSWVHVDRLSGKGSPDTYQKITVTCDQNVSDERTATIYLHGCGEENVAIAIKQENGIFEWKPFDNGQRFGVSGLLKLNAESEASLRIPYIKALGTEKYTVTVTQTGGDGITAASGSYSISTAGNGYICLLYTSD
;
A
#
# COMPACT_ATOMS: atom_id res chain seq x y z
N MET A 1 11.33 -89.39 -2.12
CA MET A 1 11.33 -88.48 -0.99
C MET A 1 12.66 -87.72 -0.98
N MET A 2 12.65 -86.58 -1.68
CA MET A 2 13.93 -85.86 -1.98
C MET A 2 14.10 -84.69 -1.02
N LYS A 3 15.12 -84.69 -0.17
CA LYS A 3 15.46 -83.63 0.74
C LYS A 3 16.44 -82.66 0.06
N PHE A 4 15.96 -81.47 -0.25
CA PHE A 4 16.84 -80.37 -0.65
C PHE A 4 17.49 -79.68 0.54
N ILE A 5 18.80 -79.73 0.57
CA ILE A 5 19.63 -79.04 1.53
C ILE A 5 20.06 -77.71 0.86
N HIS A 6 19.53 -76.60 1.37
CA HIS A 6 20.00 -75.30 0.95
C HIS A 6 21.24 -74.93 1.77
N LYS A 7 22.39 -74.79 1.07
CA LYS A 7 23.57 -74.21 1.65
C LYS A 7 23.42 -72.70 1.80
N LEU A 8 23.45 -72.22 3.04
CA LEU A 8 23.51 -70.81 3.36
C LEU A 8 24.98 -70.37 3.25
N THR A 9 25.30 -69.55 2.25
CA THR A 9 26.62 -68.93 2.14
C THR A 9 26.56 -67.56 2.82
N ILE A 10 27.18 -67.41 3.95
CA ILE A 10 27.35 -66.13 4.62
C ILE A 10 28.56 -65.44 4.04
N VAL A 11 28.34 -64.38 3.25
CA VAL A 11 29.43 -63.46 2.83
C VAL A 11 29.57 -62.38 3.87
N LEU A 12 30.59 -62.45 4.71
CA LEU A 12 31.01 -61.33 5.55
C LEU A 12 31.73 -60.30 4.64
N ALA A 13 31.01 -59.22 4.30
CA ALA A 13 31.62 -58.02 3.75
C ALA A 13 32.07 -57.12 4.91
N LEU A 14 33.35 -57.08 5.22
CA LEU A 14 33.97 -55.99 5.94
C LEU A 14 34.02 -54.81 4.98
N GLY A 15 33.28 -53.78 5.26
CA GLY A 15 33.30 -52.58 4.45
C GLY A 15 32.70 -51.38 5.16
N GLY A 16 33.57 -50.53 5.67
CA GLY A 16 33.33 -49.09 5.81
C GLY A 16 32.28 -48.70 6.85
N ILE A 17 32.76 -48.27 8.00
CA ILE A 17 32.00 -47.37 8.88
C ILE A 17 31.87 -46.05 8.11
N CYS A 18 30.88 -45.93 7.21
CA CYS A 18 30.36 -44.65 6.85
C CYS A 18 29.62 -44.11 8.08
N GLY A 19 30.25 -43.16 8.75
CA GLY A 19 29.58 -42.37 9.75
C GLY A 19 28.33 -41.80 9.14
N LEU A 20 27.19 -42.34 9.53
CA LEU A 20 25.92 -41.66 9.44
C LEU A 20 26.05 -40.44 10.35
N ALA A 21 26.57 -39.33 9.80
CA ALA A 21 26.23 -38.04 10.36
C ALA A 21 24.71 -37.99 10.33
N ALA A 22 24.13 -38.24 11.46
CA ALA A 22 22.75 -37.87 11.68
C ALA A 22 22.71 -36.36 11.44
N CYS A 23 22.21 -35.95 10.29
CA CYS A 23 21.70 -34.60 10.14
C CYS A 23 20.64 -34.49 11.22
N SER A 24 20.95 -33.78 12.28
CA SER A 24 19.94 -33.35 13.22
C SER A 24 18.96 -32.48 12.43
N ASP A 25 17.71 -32.84 12.44
CA ASP A 25 16.60 -32.08 11.82
C ASP A 25 16.42 -30.66 12.41
N ASP A 26 17.35 -30.20 13.23
CA ASP A 26 17.32 -28.90 13.90
C ASP A 26 17.88 -27.74 13.08
N ASP A 27 18.38 -27.98 11.86
CA ASP A 27 18.92 -26.94 10.97
C ASP A 27 17.99 -26.56 9.79
N GLN A 28 16.70 -26.71 9.97
CA GLN A 28 15.76 -26.11 9.04
C GLN A 28 15.87 -24.59 9.14
N GLY A 29 16.49 -23.99 8.14
CA GLY A 29 16.54 -22.54 8.01
C GLY A 29 15.13 -21.95 8.12
N PHE A 30 15.02 -20.71 8.52
CA PHE A 30 13.74 -20.02 8.59
C PHE A 30 13.78 -18.65 7.88
N LEU A 31 12.66 -18.26 7.34
CA LEU A 31 12.36 -16.92 6.84
C LEU A 31 11.07 -16.43 7.50
N LYS A 32 11.16 -15.42 8.32
CA LYS A 32 10.01 -14.86 9.07
C LYS A 32 9.81 -13.40 8.74
N ARG A 33 8.56 -13.01 8.61
CA ARG A 33 8.12 -11.61 8.46
C ARG A 33 7.14 -11.24 9.56
N ASN A 34 7.07 -9.96 9.90
CA ASN A 34 6.14 -9.46 10.91
C ASN A 34 4.75 -9.12 10.36
N LEU A 35 4.62 -8.88 9.05
CA LEU A 35 3.35 -8.49 8.42
C LEU A 35 3.01 -9.43 7.26
N ARG A 36 1.71 -9.64 7.05
CA ARG A 36 1.15 -10.37 5.89
C ARG A 36 0.47 -9.42 4.88
N GLU A 37 0.15 -8.22 5.33
CA GLU A 37 -0.52 -7.21 4.55
C GLU A 37 -0.02 -5.83 4.96
N MET A 38 0.06 -4.92 4.00
CA MET A 38 0.40 -3.51 4.18
C MET A 38 -0.66 -2.66 3.49
N SER A 39 -1.18 -1.68 4.21
CA SER A 39 -2.16 -0.73 3.67
C SER A 39 -1.52 0.64 3.50
N PHE A 40 -1.86 1.30 2.39
CA PHE A 40 -1.37 2.62 2.01
C PHE A 40 -2.54 3.53 1.67
N SER A 41 -2.39 4.79 2.00
CA SER A 41 -3.34 5.80 1.54
C SER A 41 -3.13 6.09 0.04
N TYR A 42 -4.04 6.84 -0.56
CA TYR A 42 -3.95 7.21 -1.98
C TYR A 42 -2.83 8.21 -2.30
N VAL A 43 -2.32 8.96 -1.32
CA VAL A 43 -1.12 9.80 -1.51
C VAL A 43 0.14 8.95 -1.50
N GLU A 44 1.20 9.45 -2.13
CA GLU A 44 2.51 8.81 -2.03
C GLU A 44 2.88 8.61 -0.56
N SER A 45 3.21 7.39 -0.20
CA SER A 45 3.49 7.04 1.18
C SER A 45 4.39 5.82 1.29
N SER A 46 5.12 5.74 2.40
CA SER A 46 6.01 4.62 2.71
C SER A 46 5.59 3.94 4.00
N ASN A 47 5.69 2.63 4.03
CA ASN A 47 5.51 1.81 5.22
C ASN A 47 6.60 0.74 5.29
N THR A 48 6.76 0.09 6.43
CA THR A 48 7.86 -0.83 6.65
C THR A 48 7.39 -2.16 7.22
N PHE A 49 8.09 -3.22 6.82
CA PHE A 49 8.01 -4.51 7.47
C PHE A 49 9.41 -4.99 7.83
N THR A 50 9.50 -6.07 8.60
CA THR A 50 10.77 -6.64 9.01
C THR A 50 10.89 -8.10 8.61
N ILE A 51 12.11 -8.48 8.24
CA ILE A 51 12.50 -9.85 7.91
C ILE A 51 13.52 -10.33 8.94
N ARG A 52 13.41 -11.60 9.33
CA ARG A 52 14.44 -12.34 10.05
C ARG A 52 14.66 -13.69 9.37
N ALA A 53 15.86 -14.00 9.01
CA ALA A 53 16.19 -15.20 8.23
C ALA A 53 17.53 -15.79 8.66
N THR A 54 17.69 -17.10 8.54
CA THR A 54 18.97 -17.81 8.80
C THR A 54 19.94 -17.74 7.62
N GLY A 55 19.44 -17.55 6.41
CA GLY A 55 20.22 -17.49 5.17
C GLY A 55 19.81 -16.32 4.27
N ASP A 56 20.38 -16.28 3.09
CA ASP A 56 20.11 -15.26 2.08
C ASP A 56 18.61 -15.26 1.72
N TRP A 57 18.07 -14.05 1.53
CA TRP A 57 16.68 -13.83 1.16
C TRP A 57 16.55 -12.86 -0.02
N TYR A 58 15.43 -12.98 -0.74
CA TYR A 58 15.11 -12.19 -1.93
C TYR A 58 13.65 -11.75 -1.88
N ILE A 59 13.35 -10.62 -2.53
CA ILE A 59 11.99 -10.12 -2.74
C ILE A 59 11.71 -10.04 -4.23
N SER A 60 10.56 -10.56 -4.65
CA SER A 60 10.05 -10.46 -6.03
C SER A 60 8.64 -9.91 -6.06
N ASP A 61 8.19 -9.52 -7.23
CA ASP A 61 6.83 -9.05 -7.51
C ASP A 61 5.99 -10.05 -8.32
N VAL A 62 6.57 -11.21 -8.61
CA VAL A 62 5.89 -12.36 -9.24
C VAL A 62 6.23 -13.64 -8.48
N PRO A 63 5.31 -14.61 -8.39
CA PRO A 63 5.59 -15.90 -7.75
C PRO A 63 6.61 -16.70 -8.55
N ASP A 64 7.26 -17.65 -7.88
CA ASP A 64 8.24 -18.58 -8.45
C ASP A 64 9.46 -17.92 -9.14
N SER A 65 9.72 -16.65 -8.80
CA SER A 65 10.89 -15.89 -9.27
C SER A 65 11.57 -15.23 -8.08
N ARG A 66 12.89 -15.08 -8.15
CA ARG A 66 13.68 -14.31 -7.18
C ARG A 66 14.08 -12.93 -7.72
N GLU A 67 13.59 -12.58 -8.90
CA GLU A 67 13.88 -11.33 -9.57
C GLU A 67 12.69 -10.37 -9.46
N TRP A 68 13.00 -9.11 -9.29
CA TRP A 68 12.00 -8.03 -9.36
C TRP A 68 11.77 -7.69 -10.83
N THR A 69 10.54 -7.86 -11.31
CA THR A 69 10.19 -7.67 -12.72
C THR A 69 9.63 -6.29 -13.03
N GLY A 70 9.17 -5.56 -12.02
CA GLY A 70 8.45 -4.30 -12.20
C GLY A 70 6.98 -4.49 -12.61
N ALA A 71 6.40 -5.65 -12.29
CA ALA A 71 4.98 -5.95 -12.57
C ALA A 71 4.04 -4.89 -11.99
N TYR A 72 4.43 -4.28 -10.87
CA TYR A 72 3.71 -3.19 -10.23
C TYR A 72 4.55 -1.92 -10.24
N SER A 73 4.46 -1.13 -11.31
CA SER A 73 5.25 0.09 -11.49
C SER A 73 5.10 1.15 -10.39
N TRP A 74 4.04 1.04 -9.59
CA TRP A 74 3.69 1.96 -8.50
C TRP A 74 4.16 1.50 -7.11
N VAL A 75 4.80 0.32 -7.02
CA VAL A 75 5.35 -0.24 -5.78
C VAL A 75 6.87 -0.24 -5.87
N HIS A 76 7.51 0.36 -4.89
CA HIS A 76 8.96 0.45 -4.78
C HIS A 76 9.42 -0.17 -3.46
N VAL A 77 10.47 -0.97 -3.52
CA VAL A 77 11.07 -1.62 -2.35
C VAL A 77 12.52 -1.20 -2.25
N ASP A 78 12.94 -0.72 -1.10
CA ASP A 78 14.29 -0.16 -0.88
C ASP A 78 15.41 -1.20 -0.97
N ARG A 79 15.08 -2.46 -0.75
CA ARG A 79 16.03 -3.57 -0.77
C ARG A 79 15.36 -4.86 -1.24
N LEU A 80 15.88 -5.44 -2.32
CA LEU A 80 15.32 -6.64 -2.93
C LEU A 80 16.02 -7.95 -2.51
N SER A 81 17.09 -7.87 -1.74
CA SER A 81 17.80 -9.05 -1.23
C SER A 81 18.64 -8.70 0.00
N GLY A 82 19.06 -9.71 0.73
CA GLY A 82 19.95 -9.54 1.86
C GLY A 82 20.53 -10.83 2.37
N LYS A 83 21.51 -10.69 3.26
CA LYS A 83 22.12 -11.80 3.99
C LYS A 83 21.28 -12.18 5.19
N GLY A 84 21.30 -13.45 5.54
CA GLY A 84 20.65 -13.92 6.75
C GLY A 84 21.17 -13.25 8.01
N SER A 85 20.27 -13.02 8.95
CA SER A 85 20.58 -12.55 10.30
C SER A 85 19.53 -13.15 11.24
N PRO A 86 19.82 -14.30 11.85
CA PRO A 86 18.84 -15.02 12.66
C PRO A 86 18.47 -14.29 13.96
N ASP A 87 19.35 -13.42 14.44
CA ASP A 87 19.17 -12.71 15.71
C ASP A 87 18.70 -11.25 15.54
N THR A 88 18.68 -10.76 14.31
CA THR A 88 18.37 -9.35 14.02
C THR A 88 17.26 -9.20 13.01
N TYR A 89 16.31 -8.33 13.29
CA TYR A 89 15.29 -7.94 12.34
C TYR A 89 15.85 -6.93 11.34
N GLN A 90 15.73 -7.25 10.06
CA GLN A 90 16.10 -6.37 8.96
C GLN A 90 14.86 -5.62 8.49
N LYS A 91 14.92 -4.29 8.49
CA LYS A 91 13.83 -3.42 8.08
C LYS A 91 13.83 -3.26 6.57
N ILE A 92 12.68 -3.41 5.96
CA ILE A 92 12.41 -3.20 4.54
C ILE A 92 11.37 -2.10 4.41
N THR A 93 11.61 -1.14 3.55
CA THR A 93 10.69 -0.04 3.26
C THR A 93 10.01 -0.30 1.93
N VAL A 94 8.69 -0.23 1.93
CA VAL A 94 7.86 -0.24 0.73
C VAL A 94 7.28 1.16 0.56
N THR A 95 7.43 1.71 -0.63
CA THR A 95 6.83 3.01 -1.02
C THR A 95 5.84 2.75 -2.14
N CYS A 96 4.66 3.33 -2.02
CA CYS A 96 3.65 3.33 -3.07
C CYS A 96 3.49 4.75 -3.63
N ASP A 97 3.53 4.87 -4.96
CA ASP A 97 3.23 6.12 -5.64
C ASP A 97 1.79 6.55 -5.38
N GLN A 98 1.50 7.84 -5.57
CA GLN A 98 0.15 8.36 -5.47
C GLN A 98 -0.82 7.57 -6.38
N ASN A 99 -2.03 7.36 -5.90
CA ASN A 99 -3.11 6.74 -6.65
C ASN A 99 -4.18 7.81 -6.98
N VAL A 100 -4.52 7.96 -8.24
CA VAL A 100 -5.55 8.89 -8.72
C VAL A 100 -6.76 8.17 -9.33
N SER A 101 -6.83 6.86 -9.12
CA SER A 101 -7.86 5.97 -9.65
C SER A 101 -8.45 5.08 -8.57
N ASP A 102 -9.10 4.00 -8.96
CA ASP A 102 -9.67 3.00 -8.07
C ASP A 102 -8.64 2.39 -7.11
N GLU A 103 -9.12 1.74 -6.07
CA GLU A 103 -8.32 0.91 -5.19
C GLU A 103 -7.49 -0.09 -5.99
N ARG A 104 -6.22 -0.23 -5.61
CA ARG A 104 -5.31 -1.15 -6.29
C ARG A 104 -4.56 -2.03 -5.30
N THR A 105 -4.22 -3.22 -5.77
CA THR A 105 -3.52 -4.23 -4.97
C THR A 105 -2.30 -4.75 -5.69
N ALA A 106 -1.31 -5.16 -4.93
CA ALA A 106 -0.12 -5.87 -5.39
C ALA A 106 0.23 -6.98 -4.40
N THR A 107 1.06 -7.90 -4.81
CA THR A 107 1.63 -8.91 -3.92
C THR A 107 3.12 -8.97 -4.16
N ILE A 108 3.90 -8.87 -3.09
CA ILE A 108 5.33 -9.15 -3.12
C ILE A 108 5.60 -10.48 -2.42
N TYR A 109 6.63 -11.17 -2.85
CA TYR A 109 6.97 -12.50 -2.40
C TYR A 109 8.38 -12.50 -1.80
N LEU A 110 8.52 -13.15 -0.65
CA LEU A 110 9.80 -13.41 -0.01
C LEU A 110 10.24 -14.84 -0.32
N HIS A 111 11.52 -15.01 -0.60
CA HIS A 111 12.15 -16.29 -0.92
C HIS A 111 13.43 -16.46 -0.12
N GLY A 112 13.76 -17.69 0.27
CA GLY A 112 14.99 -18.03 0.96
C GLY A 112 14.80 -19.01 2.11
N CYS A 113 15.88 -19.62 2.56
CA CYS A 113 15.90 -20.55 3.69
C CYS A 113 14.92 -21.72 3.55
N GLY A 114 14.71 -22.22 2.32
CA GLY A 114 13.72 -23.27 2.05
C GLY A 114 12.28 -22.81 1.96
N GLU A 115 12.00 -21.55 2.26
CA GLU A 115 10.69 -20.92 2.09
C GLU A 115 10.62 -20.21 0.74
N GLU A 116 9.57 -20.46 -0.01
CA GLU A 116 9.33 -19.82 -1.30
C GLU A 116 7.92 -19.25 -1.34
N ASN A 117 7.76 -18.13 -2.06
CA ASN A 117 6.48 -17.45 -2.26
C ASN A 117 5.79 -17.02 -0.94
N VAL A 118 6.53 -16.57 0.05
CA VAL A 118 5.97 -16.05 1.29
C VAL A 118 5.38 -14.67 1.03
N ALA A 119 4.09 -14.65 0.71
CA ALA A 119 3.40 -13.48 0.18
C ALA A 119 3.17 -12.37 1.23
N ILE A 120 3.34 -11.10 0.81
CA ILE A 120 2.86 -9.90 1.51
C ILE A 120 1.93 -9.16 0.56
N ALA A 121 0.67 -9.02 0.95
CA ALA A 121 -0.31 -8.25 0.21
C ALA A 121 -0.09 -6.75 0.43
N ILE A 122 -0.20 -5.97 -0.64
CA ILE A 122 -0.14 -4.51 -0.63
C ILE A 122 -1.49 -4.01 -1.12
N LYS A 123 -2.13 -3.15 -0.34
CA LYS A 123 -3.40 -2.51 -0.70
C LYS A 123 -3.23 -1.01 -0.64
N GLN A 124 -3.71 -0.32 -1.67
CA GLN A 124 -3.72 1.13 -1.69
C GLN A 124 -5.12 1.65 -1.99
N GLU A 125 -5.57 2.59 -1.16
CA GLU A 125 -6.88 3.23 -1.28
C GLU A 125 -7.08 3.87 -2.66
N ASN A 126 -8.33 3.94 -3.10
CA ASN A 126 -8.67 4.74 -4.26
C ASN A 126 -8.39 6.21 -3.99
N GLY A 127 -7.89 6.95 -4.98
CA GLY A 127 -7.54 8.35 -4.89
C GLY A 127 -8.38 9.24 -5.81
N ILE A 128 -9.57 8.80 -6.18
CA ILE A 128 -10.46 9.59 -7.03
C ILE A 128 -10.92 10.82 -6.28
N PHE A 129 -10.51 11.99 -6.77
CA PHE A 129 -11.00 13.26 -6.24
C PHE A 129 -12.51 13.41 -6.51
N GLU A 130 -13.25 13.82 -5.50
CA GLU A 130 -14.68 14.07 -5.64
C GLU A 130 -15.08 15.37 -4.96
N TRP A 131 -15.87 16.16 -5.66
CA TRP A 131 -16.70 17.18 -5.04
C TRP A 131 -17.85 16.50 -4.29
N LYS A 132 -18.10 16.94 -3.06
CA LYS A 132 -19.27 16.50 -2.27
C LYS A 132 -20.28 17.63 -2.15
N PRO A 133 -20.95 18.00 -3.24
CA PRO A 133 -21.78 19.20 -3.25
C PRO A 133 -22.94 19.11 -2.27
N PHE A 134 -23.55 17.93 -2.11
CA PHE A 134 -24.63 17.73 -1.15
C PHE A 134 -24.85 16.24 -0.89
N ASP A 135 -24.86 15.88 0.36
CA ASP A 135 -25.39 14.60 0.78
C ASP A 135 -26.75 14.84 1.45
N ASN A 136 -27.81 14.23 0.89
CA ASN A 136 -29.14 14.13 1.49
C ASN A 136 -29.79 15.44 1.99
N GLY A 137 -29.71 16.51 1.20
CA GLY A 137 -30.41 17.75 1.52
C GLY A 137 -29.73 18.61 2.59
N GLN A 138 -28.51 18.28 2.98
CA GLN A 138 -27.69 19.20 3.76
C GLN A 138 -27.35 20.41 2.87
N ARG A 139 -27.71 21.59 3.33
CA ARG A 139 -27.34 22.83 2.68
C ARG A 139 -25.82 23.01 2.75
N PHE A 140 -25.20 23.59 1.74
CA PHE A 140 -23.84 24.12 1.85
C PHE A 140 -23.69 24.87 3.19
N GLY A 141 -22.53 24.76 3.80
CA GLY A 141 -22.24 25.55 4.99
C GLY A 141 -22.19 27.03 4.64
N VAL A 142 -23.34 27.67 4.60
CA VAL A 142 -23.41 29.13 4.48
C VAL A 142 -23.10 29.72 5.85
N SER A 143 -22.10 30.58 5.88
CA SER A 143 -21.71 31.35 7.07
C SER A 143 -21.85 32.83 6.75
N GLY A 144 -22.45 33.59 7.67
CA GLY A 144 -22.77 34.98 7.47
C GLY A 144 -24.19 35.18 6.98
N LEU A 145 -24.63 36.41 6.94
CA LEU A 145 -25.97 36.83 6.45
C LEU A 145 -25.78 38.02 5.52
N LEU A 146 -26.28 37.89 4.30
CA LEU A 146 -26.43 39.03 3.41
C LEU A 146 -27.59 39.88 3.90
N LYS A 147 -27.36 41.18 4.05
CA LYS A 147 -28.36 42.15 4.50
C LYS A 147 -28.82 42.97 3.29
N LEU A 148 -30.12 43.23 3.21
CA LEU A 148 -30.65 44.10 2.20
C LEU A 148 -30.27 45.57 2.52
N ASN A 149 -29.77 46.31 1.51
CA ASN A 149 -29.35 47.70 1.60
C ASN A 149 -28.26 47.98 2.67
N ALA A 150 -27.36 47.03 2.86
CA ALA A 150 -26.18 47.21 3.70
C ALA A 150 -25.04 46.32 3.22
N GLU A 151 -23.81 46.84 3.26
CA GLU A 151 -22.65 46.03 3.01
C GLU A 151 -22.61 44.83 3.96
N SER A 152 -22.51 43.67 3.39
CA SER A 152 -22.45 42.43 4.18
C SER A 152 -21.74 41.32 3.39
N GLU A 153 -21.24 40.37 4.11
CA GLU A 153 -20.51 39.23 3.55
C GLU A 153 -21.12 37.91 4.02
N ALA A 154 -21.17 36.97 3.11
CA ALA A 154 -21.45 35.59 3.41
C ALA A 154 -20.47 34.68 2.69
N SER A 155 -20.21 33.52 3.22
CA SER A 155 -19.37 32.52 2.60
C SER A 155 -20.12 31.23 2.37
N LEU A 156 -19.80 30.56 1.27
CA LEU A 156 -20.29 29.25 0.89
C LEU A 156 -19.14 28.26 0.89
N ARG A 157 -19.26 27.19 1.67
CA ARG A 157 -18.25 26.13 1.71
C ARG A 157 -18.67 24.99 0.79
N ILE A 158 -17.81 24.65 -0.18
CA ILE A 158 -17.99 23.51 -1.07
C ILE A 158 -17.02 22.42 -0.64
N PRO A 159 -17.50 21.32 -0.05
CA PRO A 159 -16.64 20.25 0.42
C PRO A 159 -16.11 19.38 -0.73
N TYR A 160 -14.93 18.84 -0.52
CA TYR A 160 -14.30 17.86 -1.39
C TYR A 160 -13.65 16.75 -0.56
N ILE A 161 -13.37 15.62 -1.21
CA ILE A 161 -12.61 14.52 -0.65
C ILE A 161 -11.46 14.12 -1.58
N LYS A 162 -10.43 13.55 -0.97
CA LYS A 162 -9.28 12.95 -1.67
C LYS A 162 -8.50 13.88 -2.59
N ALA A 163 -8.34 15.12 -2.18
CA ALA A 163 -7.40 16.01 -2.86
C ALA A 163 -5.95 15.53 -2.68
N LEU A 164 -5.12 15.75 -3.69
CA LEU A 164 -3.68 15.49 -3.63
C LEU A 164 -2.89 16.69 -3.10
N GLY A 165 -3.52 17.85 -2.98
CA GLY A 165 -2.86 19.08 -2.56
C GLY A 165 -2.17 19.84 -3.68
N THR A 166 -2.45 19.49 -4.91
CA THR A 166 -1.86 20.14 -6.12
C THR A 166 -2.91 20.66 -7.09
N GLU A 167 -4.18 20.46 -6.77
CA GLU A 167 -5.29 20.78 -7.63
C GLU A 167 -5.53 22.30 -7.73
N LYS A 168 -5.88 22.73 -8.94
CA LYS A 168 -6.30 24.11 -9.25
C LYS A 168 -7.61 24.05 -9.96
N TYR A 169 -8.57 24.81 -9.46
CA TYR A 169 -9.92 24.89 -10.02
C TYR A 169 -10.30 26.32 -10.33
N THR A 170 -10.98 26.50 -11.45
CA THR A 170 -11.70 27.74 -11.74
C THR A 170 -13.15 27.53 -11.39
N VAL A 171 -13.65 28.32 -10.47
CA VAL A 171 -15.06 28.28 -10.07
C VAL A 171 -15.77 29.45 -10.74
N THR A 172 -16.77 29.14 -11.55
CA THR A 172 -17.66 30.13 -12.13
C THR A 172 -18.98 30.12 -11.37
N VAL A 173 -19.35 31.24 -10.80
CA VAL A 173 -20.64 31.40 -10.12
C VAL A 173 -21.59 32.08 -11.07
N THR A 174 -22.70 31.42 -11.38
CA THR A 174 -23.81 32.00 -12.15
C THR A 174 -24.92 32.35 -11.19
N GLN A 175 -25.22 33.62 -11.07
CA GLN A 175 -26.33 34.13 -10.25
C GLN A 175 -27.60 34.26 -11.07
N THR A 176 -28.70 33.75 -10.54
CA THR A 176 -30.04 33.94 -11.10
C THR A 176 -30.92 34.68 -10.09
N GLY A 177 -31.19 35.95 -10.34
CA GLY A 177 -31.96 36.81 -9.47
C GLY A 177 -31.14 37.42 -8.32
N GLY A 178 -31.72 38.35 -7.59
CA GLY A 178 -31.07 39.04 -6.45
C GLY A 178 -30.18 40.21 -6.90
N ASP A 179 -30.83 41.38 -7.15
CA ASP A 179 -30.07 42.60 -7.41
C ASP A 179 -29.22 42.98 -6.17
N GLY A 180 -28.00 43.43 -6.38
CA GLY A 180 -27.12 43.89 -5.30
C GLY A 180 -26.33 42.77 -4.59
N ILE A 181 -26.34 41.53 -5.09
CA ILE A 181 -25.48 40.44 -4.56
C ILE A 181 -24.44 40.10 -5.61
N THR A 182 -23.17 40.12 -5.23
CA THR A 182 -22.07 39.72 -6.08
C THR A 182 -21.42 38.45 -5.54
N ALA A 183 -21.28 37.46 -6.40
CA ALA A 183 -20.57 36.24 -6.08
C ALA A 183 -19.17 36.27 -6.71
N ALA A 184 -18.16 35.94 -5.95
CA ALA A 184 -16.81 35.91 -6.44
C ALA A 184 -16.56 34.63 -7.27
N SER A 185 -16.45 34.81 -8.60
CA SER A 185 -15.84 33.79 -9.45
C SER A 185 -14.33 33.93 -9.38
N GLY A 186 -13.60 32.81 -9.38
CA GLY A 186 -12.15 32.88 -9.24
C GLY A 186 -11.43 31.53 -9.37
N SER A 187 -10.12 31.61 -9.31
CA SER A 187 -9.26 30.42 -9.27
C SER A 187 -8.96 30.04 -7.85
N TYR A 188 -9.15 28.79 -7.54
CA TYR A 188 -8.93 28.21 -6.20
C TYR A 188 -7.89 27.11 -6.31
N SER A 189 -6.97 27.07 -5.33
CA SER A 189 -5.96 26.03 -5.22
C SER A 189 -6.18 25.22 -3.94
N ILE A 190 -6.10 23.91 -4.06
CA ILE A 190 -6.05 23.01 -2.92
C ILE A 190 -4.57 22.65 -2.70
N SER A 191 -4.00 23.08 -1.60
CA SER A 191 -2.56 22.95 -1.28
C SER A 191 -2.27 21.88 -0.24
N THR A 192 -3.30 21.19 0.24
CA THR A 192 -3.17 20.15 1.26
C THR A 192 -3.92 18.91 0.82
N ALA A 193 -3.24 17.77 0.84
CA ALA A 193 -3.89 16.50 0.54
C ALA A 193 -4.94 16.15 1.60
N GLY A 194 -5.99 15.44 1.19
CA GLY A 194 -7.04 14.99 2.08
C GLY A 194 -8.41 15.56 1.75
N ASN A 195 -9.26 15.59 2.76
CA ASN A 195 -10.61 16.12 2.67
C ASN A 195 -10.63 17.58 3.13
N GLY A 196 -11.47 18.39 2.52
CA GLY A 196 -11.56 19.79 2.86
C GLY A 196 -12.76 20.49 2.22
N TYR A 197 -12.65 21.79 2.08
CA TYR A 197 -13.65 22.62 1.39
C TYR A 197 -12.95 23.82 0.74
N ILE A 198 -13.53 24.32 -0.36
CA ILE A 198 -13.25 25.67 -0.84
C ILE A 198 -14.30 26.62 -0.30
N CYS A 199 -13.92 27.89 -0.13
CA CYS A 199 -14.79 28.95 0.40
C CYS A 199 -15.05 29.97 -0.70
N LEU A 200 -16.29 30.17 -1.07
CA LEU A 200 -16.72 31.24 -1.97
C LEU A 200 -17.25 32.41 -1.14
N LEU A 201 -16.80 33.61 -1.42
CA LEU A 201 -17.29 34.82 -0.78
C LEU A 201 -18.42 35.45 -1.61
N TYR A 202 -19.43 35.89 -0.93
CA TYR A 202 -20.54 36.68 -1.47
C TYR A 202 -20.57 38.01 -0.74
N THR A 203 -20.71 39.08 -1.50
CA THR A 203 -20.85 40.42 -0.97
C THR A 203 -22.17 41.03 -1.44
N SER A 204 -22.80 41.86 -0.63
CA SER A 204 -23.91 42.73 -1.02
C SER A 204 -23.51 44.18 -0.82
N ASP A 205 -23.91 45.02 -1.75
CA ASP A 205 -23.78 46.46 -1.69
C ASP A 205 -24.96 47.09 -0.94
#